data_a9db415fe99c938c522005d2b4ce4e16
#
_entry.id   a9db415fe99c938c522005d2b4ce4e16
#
_cell.length_a   1.000
_cell.length_b   1.000
_cell.length_c   1.000
_cell.angle_alpha   90.00
_cell.angle_beta   90.00
_cell.angle_gamma   90.00
#
_symmetry.space_group_name_H-M   'P 1'
#
loop_
_entity.id
_entity.type
_entity.pdbx_description
1 polymer ?
#
loop_
_entity_poly.entity_id
_entity_poly.type
_entity_poly.pdbx_seq_one_letter_code
_entity_poly.pdbx_strand_id
1 'polypeptide(L)'
;MRPMRLSLLPLLALLAGTVSGCMQGPGLSAAPRTLPNPYAGRAPLVIAATPSAYAPETPAAYTLDAGDRLRISVFGQDGLTNTYPVDASGNVTLPLIGMLPARGLSPQQLARAIAEHLKRGFIRDPQVTVQIEQYRPFFILGEVTTPGQYAFVPNMTAETAVAIAGGFGPRAAKSDITVTRLLNGQTVKADVPLNYPLRPGDTLRIHERWF
;
A
#
# COMPACT_ATOMS: atom_id res chain seq x y z
N MET A 1 28.99 26.93 34.42
CA MET A 1 30.00 27.83 33.84
C MET A 1 29.78 27.96 32.35
N ARG A 2 29.42 29.18 31.91
CA ARG A 2 29.32 29.72 30.55
C ARG A 2 30.71 29.82 29.88
N PRO A 3 30.89 30.13 28.58
CA PRO A 3 30.15 31.08 27.74
C PRO A 3 29.82 30.53 26.32
N MET A 4 28.76 30.83 25.61
CA MET A 4 28.37 32.03 24.86
C MET A 4 29.46 32.65 23.96
N ARG A 5 29.35 32.47 22.65
CA ARG A 5 29.93 33.38 21.65
C ARG A 5 28.96 33.68 20.52
N LEU A 6 28.61 34.93 20.47
CA LEU A 6 27.90 35.74 19.49
C LEU A 6 28.94 36.31 18.51
N SER A 7 28.63 36.40 17.20
CA SER A 7 29.24 37.32 16.22
C SER A 7 28.51 37.18 14.91
N LEU A 8 27.80 38.12 14.51
CA LEU A 8 27.98 39.40 13.82
C LEU A 8 27.87 39.28 12.29
N LEU A 9 26.81 39.92 11.77
CA LEU A 9 26.64 40.38 10.38
C LEU A 9 27.75 41.37 9.99
N PRO A 10 27.96 41.60 8.64
CA PRO A 10 27.62 42.92 8.14
C PRO A 10 26.87 42.91 6.77
N LEU A 11 25.98 43.77 6.72
CA LEU A 11 25.36 44.70 5.81
C LEU A 11 26.35 45.39 4.81
N LEU A 12 26.04 45.43 3.48
CA LEU A 12 26.49 46.48 2.53
C LEU A 12 25.67 46.33 1.22
N ALA A 13 24.73 47.12 0.92
CA ALA A 13 24.59 48.47 0.37
C ALA A 13 24.85 48.54 -1.17
N LEU A 14 23.78 48.86 -1.89
CA LEU A 14 23.53 49.86 -2.93
C LEU A 14 24.51 49.97 -4.11
N LEU A 15 24.01 49.83 -5.35
CA LEU A 15 24.24 50.86 -6.40
C LEU A 15 23.19 50.75 -7.54
N ALA A 16 22.54 51.89 -7.78
CA ALA A 16 21.61 52.17 -8.86
C ALA A 16 22.38 52.49 -10.17
N GLY A 17 21.80 52.12 -11.30
CA GLY A 17 22.31 52.49 -12.62
C GLY A 17 21.19 52.61 -13.63
N THR A 18 20.66 53.80 -13.80
CA THR A 18 19.74 54.22 -14.88
C THR A 18 20.47 54.46 -16.17
N VAL A 19 20.06 53.89 -17.29
CA VAL A 19 20.34 54.39 -18.63
C VAL A 19 19.07 54.36 -19.48
N SER A 20 18.55 55.53 -19.74
CA SER A 20 17.57 55.87 -20.77
C SER A 20 18.23 55.79 -22.17
N GLY A 21 17.52 55.20 -23.14
CA GLY A 21 17.89 55.23 -24.55
C GLY A 21 16.66 55.05 -25.43
N CYS A 22 15.98 56.18 -25.73
CA CYS A 22 14.99 56.28 -26.79
C CYS A 22 15.65 56.16 -28.15
N MET A 23 15.16 55.32 -29.06
CA MET A 23 15.31 55.47 -30.49
C MET A 23 14.10 54.89 -31.18
N GLN A 24 13.16 55.78 -31.60
CA GLN A 24 12.03 55.51 -32.47
C GLN A 24 12.52 55.50 -33.92
N GLY A 25 12.28 54.39 -34.62
CA GLY A 25 12.38 54.31 -36.07
C GLY A 25 11.02 53.87 -36.65
N PRO A 26 10.49 54.52 -37.69
CA PRO A 26 9.22 54.09 -38.29
C PRO A 26 9.46 52.92 -39.24
N GLY A 27 9.24 51.71 -38.75
CA GLY A 27 9.24 50.51 -39.57
C GLY A 27 7.81 50.13 -39.95
N LEU A 28 7.54 50.17 -41.25
CA LEU A 28 6.34 49.64 -41.87
C LEU A 28 6.19 48.15 -41.55
N SER A 29 5.39 47.81 -40.56
CA SER A 29 5.06 46.44 -40.24
C SER A 29 3.83 46.04 -41.04
N ALA A 30 4.03 45.25 -42.10
CA ALA A 30 2.95 44.54 -42.76
C ALA A 30 2.42 43.46 -41.80
N ALA A 31 1.24 43.66 -41.26
CA ALA A 31 0.54 42.67 -40.43
C ALA A 31 0.24 41.43 -41.29
N PRO A 32 0.60 40.23 -40.85
CA PRO A 32 0.12 39.01 -41.49
C PRO A 32 -1.40 38.90 -41.29
N ARG A 33 -2.14 38.83 -42.42
CA ARG A 33 -3.56 38.50 -42.40
C ARG A 33 -3.72 37.08 -41.86
N THR A 34 -4.02 36.96 -40.58
CA THR A 34 -4.49 35.70 -39.99
C THR A 34 -5.89 35.39 -40.52
N LEU A 35 -5.99 34.28 -41.26
CA LEU A 35 -7.25 33.72 -41.66
C LEU A 35 -8.03 33.35 -40.37
N PRO A 36 -9.37 33.57 -40.27
CA PRO A 36 -10.13 33.20 -39.11
C PRO A 36 -10.09 31.68 -38.93
N ASN A 37 -9.53 31.24 -37.82
CA ASN A 37 -9.56 29.85 -37.44
C ASN A 37 -10.99 29.48 -37.03
N PRO A 38 -11.70 28.57 -37.74
CA PRO A 38 -13.08 28.21 -37.42
C PRO A 38 -13.20 27.42 -36.10
N TYR A 39 -12.07 27.09 -35.44
CA TYR A 39 -12.06 26.42 -34.13
C TYR A 39 -11.68 27.33 -32.96
N ALA A 40 -11.58 28.64 -33.17
CA ALA A 40 -11.16 29.61 -32.15
C ALA A 40 -12.23 29.90 -31.06
N GLY A 41 -13.25 29.10 -30.95
CA GLY A 41 -14.30 29.25 -29.98
C GLY A 41 -14.54 28.08 -29.01
N ARG A 42 -13.75 27.02 -29.12
CA ARG A 42 -13.84 25.95 -28.12
C ARG A 42 -12.69 26.12 -27.12
N ALA A 43 -13.01 26.75 -25.98
CA ALA A 43 -12.19 26.60 -24.80
C ALA A 43 -11.98 25.10 -24.55
N PRO A 44 -10.74 24.64 -24.27
CA PRO A 44 -10.55 23.27 -23.86
C PRO A 44 -11.47 23.02 -22.66
N LEU A 45 -12.35 22.03 -22.79
CA LEU A 45 -13.07 21.51 -21.64
C LEU A 45 -12.01 21.01 -20.66
N VAL A 46 -11.60 21.89 -19.74
CA VAL A 46 -10.91 21.46 -18.54
C VAL A 46 -11.97 20.69 -17.79
N ILE A 47 -12.00 19.37 -18.01
CA ILE A 47 -12.68 18.46 -17.10
C ILE A 47 -11.94 18.67 -15.79
N ALA A 48 -12.49 19.53 -14.92
CA ALA A 48 -12.06 19.58 -13.54
C ALA A 48 -12.24 18.15 -13.04
N ALA A 49 -11.13 17.41 -12.93
CA ALA A 49 -11.12 16.14 -12.27
C ALA A 49 -11.60 16.45 -10.85
N THR A 50 -12.89 16.20 -10.59
CA THR A 50 -13.38 16.10 -9.24
C THR A 50 -12.37 15.20 -8.52
N PRO A 51 -11.80 15.62 -7.38
CA PRO A 51 -10.94 14.75 -6.63
C PRO A 51 -11.76 13.49 -6.36
N SER A 52 -11.41 12.42 -7.06
CA SER A 52 -11.99 11.12 -6.83
C SER A 52 -11.79 10.86 -5.35
N ALA A 53 -12.86 10.58 -4.62
CA ALA A 53 -12.80 10.14 -3.23
C ALA A 53 -12.01 8.82 -3.07
N TYR A 54 -11.53 8.29 -4.19
CA TYR A 54 -10.54 7.24 -4.30
C TYR A 54 -9.14 7.87 -4.43
N ALA A 55 -8.66 8.50 -3.36
CA ALA A 55 -7.22 8.60 -3.19
C ALA A 55 -6.70 7.15 -3.16
N PRO A 56 -5.76 6.74 -4.03
CA PRO A 56 -5.11 5.46 -3.86
C PRO A 56 -4.42 5.54 -2.50
N GLU A 57 -5.04 4.94 -1.49
CA GLU A 57 -4.34 4.69 -0.23
C GLU A 57 -3.09 3.93 -0.65
N THR A 58 -1.94 4.52 -0.42
CA THR A 58 -0.65 3.82 -0.55
C THR A 58 -0.84 2.50 0.17
N PRO A 59 -0.73 1.33 -0.50
CA PRO A 59 -1.07 0.07 0.14
C PRO A 59 -0.28 0.00 1.44
N ALA A 60 -0.97 0.10 2.57
CA ALA A 60 -0.34 0.00 3.87
C ALA A 60 0.51 -1.27 3.85
N ALA A 61 1.81 -1.12 4.09
CA ALA A 61 2.74 -2.24 4.02
C ALA A 61 2.13 -3.43 4.77
N TYR A 62 2.08 -4.58 4.11
CA TYR A 62 1.51 -5.77 4.71
C TYR A 62 2.19 -6.08 6.05
N THR A 63 1.41 -6.36 7.06
CA THR A 63 1.87 -6.78 8.38
C THR A 63 1.51 -8.26 8.61
N LEU A 64 2.50 -8.98 9.10
CA LEU A 64 2.38 -10.39 9.41
C LEU A 64 1.37 -10.64 10.53
N ASP A 65 0.67 -11.77 10.46
CA ASP A 65 -0.26 -12.18 11.50
C ASP A 65 -0.37 -13.71 11.54
N ALA A 66 -1.07 -14.24 12.54
CA ALA A 66 -1.29 -15.66 12.72
C ALA A 66 -1.87 -16.33 11.46
N GLY A 67 -1.30 -17.48 11.11
CA GLY A 67 -1.69 -18.25 9.93
C GLY A 67 -0.89 -17.95 8.65
N ASP A 68 -0.07 -16.90 8.63
CA ASP A 68 0.86 -16.66 7.54
C ASP A 68 1.97 -17.72 7.54
N ARG A 69 2.45 -18.12 6.36
CA ARG A 69 3.63 -18.98 6.19
C ARG A 69 4.77 -18.18 5.59
N LEU A 70 5.91 -18.21 6.26
CA LEU A 70 7.08 -17.41 5.92
C LEU A 70 8.20 -18.32 5.45
N ARG A 71 8.79 -18.01 4.32
CA ARG A 71 10.07 -18.58 3.91
C ARG A 71 11.18 -17.69 4.47
N ILE A 72 11.94 -18.22 5.39
CA ILE A 72 13.09 -17.54 6.01
C ILE A 72 14.34 -18.18 5.46
N SER A 73 15.24 -17.37 4.89
CA SER A 73 16.53 -17.80 4.37
C SER A 73 17.66 -17.07 5.10
N VAL A 74 18.61 -17.83 5.60
CA VAL A 74 19.81 -17.30 6.26
C VAL A 74 21.01 -17.72 5.43
N PHE A 75 21.73 -16.77 4.86
CA PHE A 75 22.85 -17.05 3.97
C PHE A 75 23.93 -17.86 4.67
N GLY A 76 24.38 -18.93 4.03
CA GLY A 76 25.39 -19.84 4.57
C GLY A 76 24.91 -20.71 5.73
N GLN A 77 23.60 -20.80 5.98
CA GLN A 77 23.00 -21.59 7.07
C GLN A 77 21.79 -22.38 6.56
N ASP A 78 22.02 -23.49 5.89
CA ASP A 78 20.95 -24.31 5.31
C ASP A 78 20.00 -24.88 6.37
N GLY A 79 20.49 -25.17 7.56
CA GLY A 79 19.70 -25.66 8.68
C GLY A 79 18.70 -24.64 9.25
N LEU A 80 18.85 -23.36 8.93
CA LEU A 80 17.93 -22.29 9.31
C LEU A 80 17.05 -21.85 8.14
N THR A 81 17.38 -22.23 6.91
CA THR A 81 16.64 -21.87 5.71
C THR A 81 15.48 -22.82 5.50
N ASN A 82 14.26 -22.38 5.88
CA ASN A 82 13.07 -23.22 5.80
C ASN A 82 11.79 -22.37 5.78
N THR A 83 10.64 -23.05 5.69
CA THR A 83 9.31 -22.45 5.83
C THR A 83 8.85 -22.55 7.28
N TYR A 84 8.46 -21.41 7.83
CA TYR A 84 8.01 -21.26 9.22
C TYR A 84 6.61 -20.69 9.27
N PRO A 85 5.63 -21.34 9.93
CA PRO A 85 4.31 -20.77 10.15
C PRO A 85 4.36 -19.73 11.28
N VAL A 86 3.55 -18.69 11.16
CA VAL A 86 3.22 -17.80 12.27
C VAL A 86 2.12 -18.47 13.11
N ASP A 87 2.39 -18.72 14.37
CA ASP A 87 1.47 -19.41 15.28
C ASP A 87 0.25 -18.54 15.65
N ALA A 88 -0.71 -19.13 16.38
CA ALA A 88 -1.92 -18.44 16.83
C ALA A 88 -1.64 -17.25 17.76
N SER A 89 -0.49 -17.26 18.45
CA SER A 89 -0.04 -16.15 19.30
C SER A 89 0.60 -15.03 18.51
N GLY A 90 0.89 -15.27 17.21
CA GLY A 90 1.54 -14.32 16.34
C GLY A 90 3.07 -14.38 16.40
N ASN A 91 3.63 -15.51 16.82
CA ASN A 91 5.06 -15.73 16.90
C ASN A 91 5.54 -16.68 15.81
N VAL A 92 6.84 -16.60 15.50
CA VAL A 92 7.54 -17.57 14.68
C VAL A 92 8.64 -18.23 15.50
N THR A 93 8.78 -19.54 15.38
CA THR A 93 9.81 -20.31 16.13
C THR A 93 10.91 -20.78 15.17
N LEU A 94 12.13 -20.33 15.41
CA LEU A 94 13.31 -20.73 14.64
C LEU A 94 14.28 -21.55 15.50
N PRO A 95 15.01 -22.50 14.89
CA PRO A 95 16.14 -23.15 15.56
C PRO A 95 17.15 -22.11 16.06
N LEU A 96 17.86 -22.42 17.12
CA LEU A 96 18.90 -21.63 17.80
C LEU A 96 18.39 -20.41 18.57
N ILE A 97 17.47 -19.63 18.01
CA ILE A 97 17.00 -18.35 18.62
C ILE A 97 15.61 -18.47 19.28
N GLY A 98 14.91 -19.60 19.06
CA GLY A 98 13.61 -19.84 19.69
C GLY A 98 12.48 -19.01 19.10
N MET A 99 11.56 -18.59 19.97
CA MET A 99 10.32 -17.88 19.61
C MET A 99 10.57 -16.38 19.49
N LEU A 100 10.10 -15.78 18.36
CA LEU A 100 10.12 -14.33 18.12
C LEU A 100 8.74 -13.81 17.74
N PRO A 101 8.34 -12.62 18.22
CA PRO A 101 7.09 -11.99 17.82
C PRO A 101 7.17 -11.56 16.34
N ALA A 102 6.18 -12.00 15.56
CA ALA A 102 6.05 -11.66 14.13
C ALA A 102 4.80 -10.82 13.87
N ARG A 103 3.74 -10.94 14.70
CA ARG A 103 2.49 -10.19 14.51
C ARG A 103 2.73 -8.69 14.47
N GLY A 104 2.14 -8.03 13.46
CA GLY A 104 2.24 -6.58 13.29
C GLY A 104 3.55 -6.09 12.67
N LEU A 105 4.54 -6.96 12.48
CA LEU A 105 5.80 -6.62 11.81
C LEU A 105 5.67 -6.78 10.30
N SER A 106 6.43 -5.98 9.55
CA SER A 106 6.65 -6.27 8.14
C SER A 106 7.70 -7.40 7.99
N PRO A 107 7.75 -8.11 6.84
CA PRO A 107 8.79 -9.11 6.58
C PRO A 107 10.22 -8.58 6.79
N GLN A 108 10.46 -7.31 6.40
CA GLN A 108 11.76 -6.66 6.57
C GLN A 108 12.08 -6.39 8.05
N GLN A 109 11.09 -5.99 8.84
CA GLN A 109 11.27 -5.79 10.29
C GLN A 109 11.55 -7.11 11.00
N LEU A 110 10.84 -8.19 10.63
CA LEU A 110 11.10 -9.52 11.17
C LEU A 110 12.50 -10.03 10.77
N ALA A 111 12.92 -9.80 9.51
CA ALA A 111 14.26 -10.17 9.07
C ALA A 111 15.36 -9.50 9.91
N ARG A 112 15.20 -8.21 10.22
CA ARG A 112 16.12 -7.47 11.10
C ARG A 112 16.11 -8.03 12.52
N ALA A 113 14.93 -8.31 13.09
CA ALA A 113 14.80 -8.89 14.42
C ALA A 113 15.51 -10.26 14.50
N ILE A 114 15.31 -11.13 13.51
CA ILE A 114 16.01 -12.44 13.44
C ILE A 114 17.51 -12.24 13.35
N ALA A 115 18.00 -11.33 12.49
CA ALA A 115 19.41 -11.04 12.35
C ALA A 115 20.04 -10.57 13.66
N GLU A 116 19.39 -9.68 14.39
CA GLU A 116 19.84 -9.21 15.70
C GLU A 116 19.92 -10.33 16.74
N HIS A 117 18.95 -11.25 16.74
CA HIS A 117 18.98 -12.40 17.64
C HIS A 117 20.10 -13.40 17.27
N LEU A 118 20.31 -13.69 16.00
CA LEU A 118 21.40 -14.56 15.54
C LEU A 118 22.78 -13.97 15.84
N LYS A 119 22.93 -12.65 15.77
CA LYS A 119 24.18 -11.94 16.06
C LYS A 119 24.63 -12.05 17.52
N ARG A 120 23.72 -12.30 18.45
CA ARG A 120 23.99 -12.37 19.91
C ARG A 120 24.71 -13.63 20.37
N GLY A 121 25.32 -14.41 19.50
CA GLY A 121 26.11 -15.56 19.92
C GLY A 121 26.13 -16.73 18.94
N PHE A 122 25.44 -16.61 17.81
CA PHE A 122 25.34 -17.71 16.85
C PHE A 122 26.09 -17.40 15.54
N ILE A 123 25.89 -16.21 14.97
CA ILE A 123 26.45 -15.84 13.65
C ILE A 123 26.95 -14.39 13.71
N ARG A 124 28.18 -14.13 13.24
CA ARG A 124 28.81 -12.79 13.32
C ARG A 124 28.14 -11.75 12.42
N ASP A 125 27.77 -12.14 11.19
CA ASP A 125 27.15 -11.27 10.18
C ASP A 125 26.02 -12.02 9.46
N PRO A 126 24.85 -12.19 10.12
CA PRO A 126 23.74 -12.94 9.55
C PRO A 126 23.04 -12.14 8.48
N GLN A 127 23.01 -12.66 7.25
CA GLN A 127 22.21 -12.14 6.16
C GLN A 127 20.88 -12.90 6.13
N VAL A 128 19.80 -12.25 6.57
CA VAL A 128 18.47 -12.86 6.71
C VAL A 128 17.50 -12.25 5.72
N THR A 129 16.81 -13.11 4.98
CA THR A 129 15.71 -12.72 4.10
C THR A 129 14.43 -13.41 4.57
N VAL A 130 13.34 -12.63 4.70
CA VAL A 130 12.01 -13.13 5.04
C VAL A 130 11.07 -12.81 3.88
N GLN A 131 10.43 -13.83 3.35
CA GLN A 131 9.42 -13.74 2.29
C GLN A 131 8.14 -14.40 2.75
N ILE A 132 6.99 -13.89 2.30
CA ILE A 132 5.72 -14.55 2.55
C ILE A 132 5.56 -15.63 1.48
N GLU A 133 5.54 -16.88 1.89
CA GLU A 133 5.30 -18.01 1.00
C GLU A 133 3.80 -18.22 0.78
N GLN A 134 3.01 -18.09 1.85
CA GLN A 134 1.57 -18.19 1.78
C GLN A 134 0.94 -17.23 2.79
N TYR A 135 0.00 -16.42 2.30
CA TYR A 135 -0.84 -15.57 3.13
C TYR A 135 -1.89 -16.42 3.84
N ARG A 136 -2.34 -15.98 5.02
CA ARG A 136 -3.51 -16.58 5.67
C ARG A 136 -4.72 -16.52 4.74
N PRO A 137 -5.58 -17.54 4.75
CA PRO A 137 -6.73 -17.61 3.86
C PRO A 137 -7.78 -16.54 4.18
N PHE A 138 -8.68 -16.32 3.24
CA PHE A 138 -9.91 -15.58 3.43
C PHE A 138 -11.12 -16.50 3.32
N PHE A 139 -12.29 -16.03 3.73
CA PHE A 139 -13.51 -16.85 3.77
C PHE A 139 -14.62 -16.17 2.98
N ILE A 140 -15.44 -16.96 2.29
CA ILE A 140 -16.63 -16.49 1.58
C ILE A 140 -17.84 -17.27 2.06
N LEU A 141 -18.90 -16.54 2.44
CA LEU A 141 -20.15 -17.08 2.95
C LEU A 141 -21.34 -16.45 2.20
N GLY A 142 -22.48 -17.15 2.19
CA GLY A 142 -23.75 -16.66 1.63
C GLY A 142 -23.96 -17.09 0.20
N GLU A 143 -24.61 -16.24 -0.61
CA GLU A 143 -25.08 -16.55 -1.95
C GLU A 143 -23.98 -16.48 -3.02
N VAL A 144 -23.04 -17.43 -2.94
CA VAL A 144 -22.03 -17.73 -3.97
C VAL A 144 -22.15 -19.20 -4.37
N THR A 145 -21.60 -19.57 -5.52
CA THR A 145 -21.67 -20.95 -6.02
C THR A 145 -21.00 -21.93 -5.07
N THR A 146 -19.83 -21.58 -4.51
CA THR A 146 -19.07 -22.45 -3.61
C THR A 146 -18.59 -21.64 -2.41
N PRO A 147 -19.38 -21.56 -1.31
CA PRO A 147 -18.90 -20.96 -0.05
C PRO A 147 -17.75 -21.76 0.54
N GLY A 148 -16.80 -21.11 1.20
CA GLY A 148 -15.68 -21.81 1.80
C GLY A 148 -14.49 -20.94 2.10
N GLN A 149 -13.35 -21.60 2.36
CA GLN A 149 -12.05 -21.00 2.60
C GLN A 149 -11.22 -21.01 1.33
N TYR A 150 -10.56 -19.88 1.05
CA TYR A 150 -9.76 -19.70 -0.16
C TYR A 150 -8.39 -19.10 0.13
N ALA A 151 -7.40 -19.46 -0.67
CA ALA A 151 -6.07 -18.88 -0.61
C ALA A 151 -6.12 -17.40 -1.04
N PHE A 152 -5.50 -16.54 -0.24
CA PHE A 152 -5.41 -15.11 -0.58
C PHE A 152 -4.29 -14.87 -1.60
N VAL A 153 -4.57 -14.00 -2.57
CA VAL A 153 -3.60 -13.51 -3.56
C VAL A 153 -3.47 -11.99 -3.42
N PRO A 154 -2.27 -11.41 -3.49
CA PRO A 154 -2.08 -9.96 -3.44
C PRO A 154 -2.92 -9.20 -4.45
N ASN A 155 -3.40 -8.00 -4.07
CA ASN A 155 -4.26 -7.13 -4.89
C ASN A 155 -5.65 -7.71 -5.21
N MET A 156 -6.13 -8.69 -4.46
CA MET A 156 -7.46 -9.26 -4.60
C MET A 156 -8.53 -8.26 -4.19
N THR A 157 -9.63 -8.20 -4.96
CA THR A 157 -10.84 -7.45 -4.65
C THR A 157 -11.99 -8.37 -4.26
N ALA A 158 -13.08 -7.81 -3.74
CA ALA A 158 -14.28 -8.58 -3.45
C ALA A 158 -14.84 -9.27 -4.69
N GLU A 159 -14.76 -8.63 -5.87
CA GLU A 159 -15.17 -9.21 -7.15
C GLU A 159 -14.33 -10.43 -7.52
N THR A 160 -13.00 -10.33 -7.45
CA THR A 160 -12.12 -11.46 -7.75
C THR A 160 -12.31 -12.62 -6.79
N ALA A 161 -12.59 -12.33 -5.52
CA ALA A 161 -12.90 -13.34 -4.52
C ALA A 161 -14.20 -14.10 -4.85
N VAL A 162 -15.26 -13.37 -5.23
CA VAL A 162 -16.52 -13.99 -5.68
C VAL A 162 -16.30 -14.82 -6.94
N ALA A 163 -15.50 -14.33 -7.89
CA ALA A 163 -15.18 -15.08 -9.11
C ALA A 163 -14.47 -16.42 -8.80
N ILE A 164 -13.52 -16.43 -7.86
CA ILE A 164 -12.83 -17.66 -7.41
C ILE A 164 -13.81 -18.63 -6.74
N ALA A 165 -14.84 -18.13 -6.04
CA ALA A 165 -15.91 -18.95 -5.45
C ALA A 165 -16.94 -19.47 -6.47
N GLY A 166 -16.65 -19.36 -7.75
CA GLY A 166 -17.53 -19.81 -8.86
C GLY A 166 -18.61 -18.81 -9.24
N GLY A 167 -18.51 -17.56 -8.77
CA GLY A 167 -19.44 -16.47 -9.05
C GLY A 167 -20.59 -16.37 -8.05
N PHE A 168 -21.47 -15.42 -8.31
CA PHE A 168 -22.66 -15.18 -7.52
C PHE A 168 -23.69 -16.32 -7.66
N GLY A 169 -24.33 -16.68 -6.57
CA GLY A 169 -25.49 -17.56 -6.59
C GLY A 169 -26.70 -16.92 -7.30
N PRO A 170 -27.70 -17.73 -7.67
CA PRO A 170 -28.86 -17.22 -8.43
C PRO A 170 -29.70 -16.18 -7.68
N ARG A 171 -29.63 -16.17 -6.36
CA ARG A 171 -30.36 -15.22 -5.49
C ARG A 171 -29.48 -14.16 -4.87
N ALA A 172 -28.24 -14.02 -5.31
CA ALA A 172 -27.30 -13.06 -4.75
C ALA A 172 -27.74 -11.60 -4.97
N ALA A 173 -27.60 -10.80 -3.92
CA ALA A 173 -27.60 -9.35 -3.99
C ALA A 173 -26.21 -8.89 -4.41
N LYS A 174 -26.03 -8.51 -5.67
CA LYS A 174 -24.70 -8.19 -6.24
C LYS A 174 -24.09 -6.89 -5.72
N SER A 175 -24.91 -6.02 -5.11
CA SER A 175 -24.47 -4.75 -4.52
C SER A 175 -24.16 -4.84 -3.03
N ASP A 176 -24.64 -5.88 -2.34
CA ASP A 176 -24.65 -5.95 -0.89
C ASP A 176 -23.65 -7.01 -0.41
N ILE A 177 -22.40 -6.58 -0.31
CA ILE A 177 -21.30 -7.42 0.19
C ILE A 177 -20.84 -6.83 1.51
N THR A 178 -20.92 -7.64 2.58
CA THR A 178 -20.36 -7.26 3.87
C THR A 178 -18.99 -7.92 4.07
N VAL A 179 -17.97 -7.12 4.32
CA VAL A 179 -16.65 -7.60 4.75
C VAL A 179 -16.53 -7.51 6.25
N THR A 180 -16.15 -8.61 6.87
CA THR A 180 -15.79 -8.69 8.28
C THR A 180 -14.28 -8.84 8.39
N ARG A 181 -13.64 -7.92 9.10
CA ARG A 181 -12.18 -7.86 9.27
C ARG A 181 -11.82 -7.74 10.75
N LEU A 182 -10.79 -8.46 11.17
CA LEU A 182 -10.22 -8.30 12.51
C LEU A 182 -9.15 -7.21 12.48
N LEU A 183 -9.37 -6.11 13.21
CA LEU A 183 -8.42 -5.00 13.35
C LEU A 183 -8.09 -4.82 14.84
N ASN A 184 -6.83 -4.99 15.21
CA ASN A 184 -6.37 -4.80 16.61
C ASN A 184 -7.20 -5.59 17.65
N GLY A 185 -7.61 -6.81 17.30
CA GLY A 185 -8.43 -7.65 18.16
C GLY A 185 -9.94 -7.32 18.16
N GLN A 186 -10.36 -6.29 17.42
CA GLN A 186 -11.76 -5.92 17.25
C GLN A 186 -12.29 -6.35 15.89
N THR A 187 -13.50 -6.89 15.86
CA THR A 187 -14.18 -7.26 14.62
C THR A 187 -14.92 -6.05 14.06
N VAL A 188 -14.51 -5.62 12.88
CA VAL A 188 -15.15 -4.54 12.12
C VAL A 188 -15.93 -5.15 10.96
N LYS A 189 -17.18 -4.72 10.78
CA LYS A 189 -18.03 -5.08 9.64
C LYS A 189 -18.32 -3.83 8.83
N ALA A 190 -18.21 -3.93 7.51
CA ALA A 190 -18.53 -2.84 6.60
C ALA A 190 -19.15 -3.40 5.32
N ASP A 191 -20.16 -2.69 4.79
CA ASP A 191 -20.70 -2.95 3.47
C ASP A 191 -19.79 -2.28 2.44
N VAL A 192 -19.39 -3.03 1.44
CA VAL A 192 -18.34 -2.64 0.51
C VAL A 192 -18.74 -2.86 -0.94
N PRO A 193 -18.24 -2.07 -1.88
CA PRO A 193 -18.44 -2.29 -3.29
C PRO A 193 -17.57 -3.46 -3.81
N LEU A 194 -17.88 -3.98 -4.99
CA LEU A 194 -17.17 -5.09 -5.63
C LEU A 194 -15.67 -4.85 -5.82
N ASN A 195 -15.27 -3.62 -6.09
CA ASN A 195 -13.86 -3.23 -6.29
C ASN A 195 -13.09 -3.03 -4.98
N TYR A 196 -13.71 -3.30 -3.82
CA TYR A 196 -13.06 -3.13 -2.53
C TYR A 196 -11.86 -4.07 -2.35
N PRO A 197 -10.68 -3.57 -1.96
CA PRO A 197 -9.50 -4.39 -1.77
C PRO A 197 -9.62 -5.24 -0.49
N LEU A 198 -9.47 -6.54 -0.66
CA LEU A 198 -9.46 -7.48 0.44
C LEU A 198 -8.10 -7.59 1.09
N ARG A 199 -8.11 -8.05 2.34
CA ARG A 199 -6.90 -8.40 3.08
C ARG A 199 -6.93 -9.88 3.50
N PRO A 200 -5.78 -10.51 3.70
CA PRO A 200 -5.73 -11.85 4.26
C PRO A 200 -6.49 -11.92 5.59
N GLY A 201 -7.27 -12.97 5.79
CA GLY A 201 -8.10 -13.17 6.97
C GLY A 201 -9.48 -12.50 6.92
N ASP A 202 -9.83 -11.79 5.85
CA ASP A 202 -11.17 -11.23 5.70
C ASP A 202 -12.23 -12.33 5.52
N THR A 203 -13.43 -12.06 6.00
CA THR A 203 -14.61 -12.87 5.72
C THR A 203 -15.60 -12.05 4.93
N LEU A 204 -15.91 -12.50 3.71
CA LEU A 204 -16.93 -11.91 2.85
C LEU A 204 -18.27 -12.61 3.08
N ARG A 205 -19.31 -11.82 3.20
CA ARG A 205 -20.69 -12.32 3.20
C ARG A 205 -21.45 -11.72 2.04
N ILE A 206 -21.97 -12.56 1.17
CA ILE A 206 -22.83 -12.20 0.06
C ILE A 206 -24.28 -12.42 0.51
N HIS A 207 -25.07 -11.36 0.47
CA HIS A 207 -26.46 -11.40 0.92
C HIS A 207 -27.40 -11.94 -0.17
N GLU A 208 -28.54 -12.45 0.26
CA GLU A 208 -29.63 -12.77 -0.65
C GLU A 208 -30.34 -11.49 -1.07
N ARG A 209 -30.82 -11.46 -2.29
CA ARG A 209 -31.67 -10.40 -2.81
C ARG A 209 -33.09 -10.58 -2.25
N TRP A 210 -33.58 -9.58 -1.53
CA TRP A 210 -34.99 -9.48 -1.16
C TRP A 210 -35.79 -8.98 -2.39
N PHE A 211 -36.95 -9.53 -2.58
CA PHE A 211 -37.83 -9.22 -3.73
C PHE A 211 -38.40 -7.83 -3.62
#